data_119ea2b928672632d3a18e47a2f71dfa
#
_entry.id   119ea2b928672632d3a18e47a2f71dfa
#
_cell.length_a   1.000
_cell.length_b   1.000
_cell.length_c   1.000
_cell.angle_alpha   90.00
_cell.angle_beta   90.00
_cell.angle_gamma   90.00
#
_symmetry.space_group_name_H-M   'P 1'
#
loop_
_entity.id
_entity.type
_entity.pdbx_description
1 polymer ?
#
loop_
_entity_poly.entity_id
_entity_poly.type
_entity_poly.pdbx_seq_one_letter_code
_entity_poly.pdbx_strand_id
1 'polypeptide(L)' 'MIEIEIELTSNEENVTDVFQKLTELLRNAENQGFNVKELELEVDKEEEEQEKK' A
#
# COMPACT_ATOMS: atom_id res chain seq x y z
N MET A 1 -14.75 -13.18 -15.82
CA MET A 1 -13.92 -12.70 -14.74
C MET A 1 -13.56 -11.26 -14.97
N ILE A 2 -13.56 -10.49 -13.89
CA ILE A 2 -13.21 -9.08 -13.98
C ILE A 2 -11.95 -8.86 -13.19
N GLU A 3 -10.97 -8.24 -13.80
CA GLU A 3 -9.74 -7.88 -13.12
C GLU A 3 -9.74 -6.39 -12.85
N ILE A 4 -9.31 -6.05 -11.64
CA ILE A 4 -9.29 -4.67 -11.20
C ILE A 4 -7.89 -4.32 -10.75
N GLU A 5 -7.40 -3.18 -11.21
CA GLU A 5 -6.12 -2.65 -10.77
C GLU A 5 -6.36 -1.31 -10.13
N ILE A 6 -5.76 -1.11 -8.97
CA ILE A 6 -5.91 0.13 -8.25
C ILE A 6 -4.55 0.62 -7.81
N GLU A 7 -4.33 1.90 -7.97
CA GLU A 7 -3.11 2.53 -7.52
C GLU A 7 -3.44 3.45 -6.37
N LEU A 8 -2.71 3.31 -5.27
CA LEU A 8 -2.92 4.14 -4.10
C LEU A 8 -1.62 4.81 -3.71
N THR A 9 -1.72 6.01 -3.22
CA THR A 9 -0.56 6.70 -2.70
C THR A 9 -0.88 7.18 -1.29
N SER A 10 0.16 7.48 -0.54
CA SER A 10 -0.01 7.93 0.82
C SER A 10 1.09 8.92 1.15
N ASN A 11 0.74 9.92 1.93
CA ASN A 11 1.73 10.86 2.42
C ASN A 11 2.29 10.46 3.76
N GLU A 12 1.89 9.31 4.26
CA GLU A 12 2.41 8.85 5.53
C GLU A 12 3.89 8.58 5.44
N GLU A 13 4.60 8.95 6.47
CA GLU A 13 6.01 8.67 6.50
C GLU A 13 6.32 7.38 7.21
N ASN A 14 5.40 6.90 7.99
CA ASN A 14 5.63 5.68 8.76
C ASN A 14 5.11 4.49 7.98
N VAL A 15 6.02 3.65 7.53
CA VAL A 15 5.65 2.53 6.69
C VAL A 15 4.80 1.53 7.45
N THR A 16 5.04 1.39 8.75
CA THR A 16 4.24 0.47 9.55
C THR A 16 2.78 0.89 9.55
N ASP A 17 2.53 2.19 9.67
CA ASP A 17 1.15 2.65 9.64
C ASP A 17 0.51 2.37 8.29
N VAL A 18 1.27 2.55 7.23
CA VAL A 18 0.75 2.28 5.90
C VAL A 18 0.40 0.81 5.76
N PHE A 19 1.26 -0.06 6.27
CA PHE A 19 0.99 -1.49 6.21
C PHE A 19 -0.26 -1.85 6.97
N GLN A 20 -0.46 -1.25 8.12
CA GLN A 20 -1.65 -1.57 8.90
C GLN A 20 -2.91 -1.15 8.15
N LYS A 21 -2.87 0.02 7.54
CA LYS A 21 -4.02 0.48 6.79
C LYS A 21 -4.27 -0.39 5.58
N LEU A 22 -3.20 -0.81 4.92
CA LEU A 22 -3.36 -1.67 3.77
C LEU A 22 -3.94 -3.02 4.16
N THR A 23 -3.51 -3.55 5.29
CA THR A 23 -4.03 -4.82 5.74
C THR A 23 -5.53 -4.76 5.96
N GLU A 24 -5.99 -3.67 6.56
CA GLU A 24 -7.41 -3.52 6.78
C GLU A 24 -8.15 -3.38 5.47
N LEU A 25 -7.58 -2.64 4.55
CA LEU A 25 -8.21 -2.44 3.27
C LEU A 25 -8.34 -3.77 2.53
N LEU A 26 -7.28 -4.57 2.56
CA LEU A 26 -7.33 -5.85 1.88
C LEU A 26 -8.32 -6.79 2.53
N ARG A 27 -8.40 -6.77 3.85
CA ARG A 27 -9.35 -7.63 4.53
C ARG A 27 -10.78 -7.24 4.16
N ASN A 28 -11.04 -5.93 4.08
CA ASN A 28 -12.35 -5.49 3.66
C ASN A 28 -12.66 -5.93 2.24
N ALA A 29 -11.68 -5.86 1.37
CA ALA A 29 -11.87 -6.28 -0.01
C ALA A 29 -12.25 -7.75 -0.06
N GLU A 30 -11.54 -8.58 0.72
CA GLU A 30 -11.83 -9.98 0.72
C GLU A 30 -13.21 -10.27 1.26
N ASN A 31 -13.63 -9.51 2.27
CA ASN A 31 -14.96 -9.67 2.81
C ASN A 31 -16.03 -9.33 1.77
N GLN A 32 -15.69 -8.46 0.83
CA GLN A 32 -16.63 -8.11 -0.22
C GLN A 32 -16.64 -9.10 -1.35
N GLY A 33 -15.78 -10.09 -1.32
CA GLY A 33 -15.76 -11.09 -2.37
C GLY A 33 -14.66 -10.93 -3.38
N PHE A 34 -13.70 -10.06 -3.13
CA PHE A 34 -12.59 -9.89 -4.05
C PHE A 34 -11.45 -10.81 -3.67
N ASN A 35 -10.72 -11.24 -4.65
CA ASN A 35 -9.50 -12.00 -4.41
C ASN A 35 -8.32 -11.12 -4.69
N VAL A 36 -7.44 -10.96 -3.71
CA VAL A 36 -6.26 -10.14 -3.88
C VAL A 36 -5.14 -11.04 -4.37
N LYS A 37 -4.75 -10.84 -5.61
CA LYS A 37 -3.73 -11.70 -6.19
C LYS A 37 -2.35 -11.11 -6.12
N GLU A 38 -2.27 -9.80 -6.13
CA GLU A 38 -0.98 -9.17 -6.24
C GLU A 38 -0.99 -7.89 -5.44
N LEU A 39 0.05 -7.66 -4.67
CA LEU A 39 0.20 -6.42 -3.92
C LEU A 39 1.65 -5.96 -4.05
N GLU A 40 1.83 -4.75 -4.53
CA GLU A 40 3.15 -4.18 -4.63
C GLU A 40 3.22 -2.93 -3.79
N LEU A 41 4.29 -2.77 -3.06
CA LEU A 41 4.50 -1.60 -2.25
C LEU A 41 5.83 -0.96 -2.64
N GLU A 42 5.77 0.30 -3.00
CA GLU A 42 6.98 1.05 -3.28
C GLU A 42 7.08 2.19 -2.30
N VAL A 43 8.23 2.34 -1.71
CA VAL A 43 8.48 3.41 -0.78
C VAL A 43 9.51 4.33 -1.41
N ASP A 44 9.11 5.58 -1.60
CA ASP A 44 9.99 6.56 -2.17
C ASP A 44 10.55 7.39 -1.04
N LYS A 45 11.82 7.22 -0.74
CA LYS A 45 12.40 7.89 0.40
C LYS A 45 13.36 8.92 -0.05
N GLU A 46 12.83 9.96 -0.57
CA GLU A 46 13.69 11.00 -1.04
C GLU A 46 14.41 11.68 0.05
N GLU A 47 13.80 11.77 1.20
CA GLU A 47 14.47 12.49 2.25
C GLU A 47 15.67 11.77 2.71
N GLU A 48 15.80 10.51 2.40
CA GLU A 48 17.00 9.85 2.79
C GLU A 48 18.19 10.44 2.19
N GLU A 49 18.05 10.95 1.02
CA GLU A 49 19.19 11.48 0.39
C GLU A 49 19.72 12.64 1.10
N GLN A 50 18.85 13.38 1.72
CA GLN A 50 19.32 14.53 2.39
C GLN A 50 20.08 14.18 3.58
N GLU A 51 19.75 13.11 4.17
CA GLU A 51 20.47 12.76 5.34
C GLU A 51 21.88 12.46 5.10
N LYS A 52 22.14 12.11 3.93
CA LYS A 52 23.46 11.77 3.69
C LYS A 52 24.36 12.85 3.75
N LYS A 53 23.94 13.90 3.72
CA LYS A 53 24.80 14.97 3.69
C LYS A 53 25.21 15.42 4.82
#